data_cfcc965f414ea1699205466a1dd2bf52
#
_entry.id   cfcc965f414ea1699205466a1dd2bf52
#
_cell.length_a   1.000
_cell.length_b   1.000
_cell.length_c   1.000
_cell.angle_alpha   90.00
_cell.angle_beta   90.00
_cell.angle_gamma   90.00
#
_symmetry.space_group_name_H-M   'P 1'
#
loop_
_entity.id
_entity.type
_entity.pdbx_description
1 polymer ?
#
loop_
_entity_poly.entity_id
_entity_poly.type
_entity_poly.pdbx_seq_one_letter_code
_entity_poly.pdbx_strand_id
1 'polypeptide(L)'
;MPRSIDQILSQTAIPDTITDDDLDDLKQEIVRDVTAALMFGGRPAPQSHHPTRLECADKYLKALSCDLLRSSHAAEHLAGIADDPVDIDGALHFGCLLNLATKPEGAQWWWQYAAGAGNATAAYCLHLFHMRRGDLRDADHWMRQALDLDIDINFARRPTRWNPPRTPHTRVLREAVERLKVEEACGEFHHPDQRLAELADAC
;
A
#
# COMPACT_ATOMS: atom_id res chain seq x y z
N MET A 1 7.89 43.05 3.07
CA MET A 1 7.14 42.99 1.81
C MET A 1 6.52 41.60 1.72
N PRO A 2 5.20 41.45 1.69
CA PRO A 2 4.58 40.16 1.46
C PRO A 2 4.90 39.67 0.04
N ARG A 3 5.33 38.42 -0.09
CA ARG A 3 5.59 37.80 -1.40
C ARG A 3 4.28 37.66 -2.17
N SER A 4 4.31 38.04 -3.45
CA SER A 4 3.14 37.87 -4.34
C SER A 4 2.78 36.40 -4.48
N ILE A 5 1.48 36.07 -4.57
CA ILE A 5 0.96 34.75 -4.82
C ILE A 5 1.60 34.13 -6.07
N ASP A 6 1.84 34.95 -7.12
CA ASP A 6 2.51 34.49 -8.34
C ASP A 6 3.96 34.05 -8.10
N GLN A 7 4.65 34.65 -7.13
CA GLN A 7 6.00 34.29 -6.75
C GLN A 7 6.02 32.97 -5.96
N ILE A 8 4.97 32.70 -5.19
CA ILE A 8 4.80 31.42 -4.47
C ILE A 8 4.43 30.32 -5.45
N LEU A 9 3.53 30.58 -6.39
CA LEU A 9 3.12 29.62 -7.41
C LEU A 9 4.25 29.27 -8.39
N SER A 10 5.12 30.21 -8.74
CA SER A 10 6.30 29.91 -9.59
C SER A 10 7.39 29.14 -8.87
N GLN A 11 7.43 29.18 -7.53
CA GLN A 11 8.36 28.36 -6.72
C GLN A 11 7.82 26.97 -6.36
N THR A 12 6.50 26.78 -6.49
CA THR A 12 5.86 25.46 -6.42
C THR A 12 5.70 24.87 -7.83
N ALA A 13 6.78 24.85 -8.60
CA ALA A 13 6.80 24.00 -9.80
C ALA A 13 6.54 22.58 -9.34
N ILE A 14 5.32 22.08 -9.62
CA ILE A 14 5.01 20.65 -9.49
C ILE A 14 6.05 19.96 -10.36
N PRO A 15 6.95 19.14 -9.81
CA PRO A 15 7.84 18.38 -10.67
C PRO A 15 6.93 17.59 -11.61
N ASP A 16 7.09 17.78 -12.91
CA ASP A 16 6.44 16.97 -13.93
C ASP A 16 6.91 15.53 -13.68
N THR A 17 6.11 14.80 -12.92
CA THR A 17 6.39 13.40 -12.57
C THR A 17 6.09 12.46 -13.73
N ILE A 18 5.56 12.99 -14.84
CA ILE A 18 5.35 12.27 -16.09
C ILE A 18 6.61 12.51 -16.94
N THR A 19 7.40 11.45 -17.12
CA THR A 19 8.57 11.50 -18.00
C THR A 19 8.14 11.38 -19.47
N ASP A 20 8.99 11.81 -20.39
CA ASP A 20 8.74 11.63 -21.83
C ASP A 20 8.59 10.13 -22.17
N ASP A 21 9.31 9.24 -21.49
CA ASP A 21 9.14 7.81 -21.63
C ASP A 21 7.75 7.32 -21.20
N ASP A 22 7.19 7.86 -20.10
CA ASP A 22 5.82 7.53 -19.66
C ASP A 22 4.77 7.99 -20.70
N LEU A 23 5.01 9.13 -21.36
CA LEU A 23 4.13 9.64 -22.42
C LEU A 23 4.23 8.79 -23.68
N ASP A 24 5.42 8.32 -24.05
CA ASP A 24 5.62 7.47 -25.21
C ASP A 24 5.04 6.08 -25.00
N ASP A 25 5.16 5.51 -23.80
CA ASP A 25 4.50 4.26 -23.41
C ASP A 25 2.97 4.40 -23.52
N LEU A 26 2.39 5.50 -23.00
CA LEU A 26 0.95 5.76 -23.09
C LEU A 26 0.48 5.95 -24.55
N LYS A 27 1.25 6.67 -25.37
CA LYS A 27 0.94 6.80 -26.80
C LYS A 27 0.95 5.44 -27.52
N GLN A 28 1.94 4.60 -27.23
CA GLN A 28 2.01 3.26 -27.82
C GLN A 28 0.83 2.39 -27.40
N GLU A 29 0.40 2.50 -26.14
CA GLU A 29 -0.77 1.78 -25.64
C GLU A 29 -2.05 2.23 -26.35
N ILE A 30 -2.27 3.54 -26.48
CA ILE A 30 -3.42 4.11 -27.22
C ILE A 30 -3.41 3.66 -28.69
N VAL A 31 -2.27 3.75 -29.37
CA VAL A 31 -2.13 3.32 -30.77
C VAL A 31 -2.47 1.84 -30.92
N ARG A 32 -1.99 0.99 -30.01
CA ARG A 32 -2.25 -0.43 -30.03
C ARG A 32 -3.73 -0.73 -29.83
N ASP A 33 -4.39 -0.06 -28.85
CA ASP A 33 -5.80 -0.27 -28.53
C ASP A 33 -6.70 0.20 -29.68
N VAL A 34 -6.41 1.37 -30.26
CA VAL A 34 -7.13 1.89 -31.44
C VAL A 34 -6.94 0.97 -32.64
N THR A 35 -5.71 0.48 -32.89
CA THR A 35 -5.45 -0.43 -33.99
C THR A 35 -6.17 -1.77 -33.78
N ALA A 36 -6.17 -2.29 -32.58
CA ALA A 36 -6.91 -3.51 -32.25
C ALA A 36 -8.42 -3.34 -32.43
N ALA A 37 -8.98 -2.21 -31.97
CA ALA A 37 -10.40 -1.89 -32.18
C ALA A 37 -10.78 -1.77 -33.65
N LEU A 38 -9.92 -1.16 -34.48
CA LEU A 38 -10.13 -1.03 -35.92
C LEU A 38 -10.00 -2.36 -36.66
N MET A 39 -8.99 -3.17 -36.30
CA MET A 39 -8.74 -4.44 -36.98
C MET A 39 -9.72 -5.55 -36.61
N PHE A 40 -10.21 -5.57 -35.36
CA PHE A 40 -11.03 -6.67 -34.85
C PHE A 40 -12.51 -6.30 -34.66
N GLY A 41 -12.96 -5.17 -35.22
CA GLY A 41 -14.37 -4.77 -35.22
C GLY A 41 -14.98 -4.63 -33.83
N GLY A 42 -14.24 -4.06 -32.88
CA GLY A 42 -14.73 -3.85 -31.52
C GLY A 42 -14.76 -5.11 -30.64
N ARG A 43 -14.26 -6.24 -31.11
CA ARG A 43 -14.01 -7.39 -30.27
C ARG A 43 -12.75 -7.09 -29.44
N PRO A 44 -12.83 -7.01 -28.10
CA PRO A 44 -11.62 -6.77 -27.31
C PRO A 44 -10.63 -7.88 -27.64
N ALA A 45 -9.46 -7.51 -28.17
CA ALA A 45 -8.33 -8.43 -28.24
C ALA A 45 -8.12 -8.98 -26.81
N PRO A 46 -7.70 -10.24 -26.65
CA PRO A 46 -7.28 -10.73 -25.34
C PRO A 46 -6.17 -9.79 -24.86
N GLN A 47 -6.54 -8.87 -24.00
CA GLN A 47 -5.66 -7.84 -23.50
C GLN A 47 -4.56 -8.56 -22.71
N SER A 48 -3.36 -8.54 -23.28
CA SER A 48 -2.17 -8.65 -22.43
C SER A 48 -2.14 -7.38 -21.58
N HIS A 49 -2.95 -7.35 -20.52
CA HIS A 49 -2.94 -6.26 -19.57
C HIS A 49 -1.52 -6.16 -19.01
N HIS A 50 -0.78 -5.18 -19.48
CA HIS A 50 0.33 -4.68 -18.69
C HIS A 50 -0.32 -3.97 -17.50
N PRO A 51 -0.12 -4.49 -16.28
CA PRO A 51 -0.76 -3.90 -15.12
C PRO A 51 -0.31 -2.45 -14.98
N THR A 52 -1.26 -1.55 -14.81
CA THR A 52 -0.97 -0.15 -14.54
C THR A 52 -0.12 -0.03 -13.27
N ARG A 53 0.62 1.08 -13.10
CA ARG A 53 1.38 1.34 -11.85
C ARG A 53 0.49 1.22 -10.61
N LEU A 54 -0.79 1.63 -10.71
CA LEU A 54 -1.78 1.54 -9.63
C LEU A 54 -2.11 0.07 -9.28
N GLU A 55 -2.33 -0.77 -10.30
CA GLU A 55 -2.59 -2.20 -10.10
C GLU A 55 -1.34 -2.93 -9.59
N CYS A 56 -0.15 -2.52 -10.02
CA CYS A 56 1.10 -3.01 -9.48
C CYS A 56 1.25 -2.66 -8.00
N ALA A 57 0.94 -1.42 -7.61
CA ALA A 57 1.03 -0.97 -6.23
C ALA A 57 0.13 -1.77 -5.29
N ASP A 58 -1.12 -2.06 -5.70
CA ASP A 58 -2.02 -2.91 -4.91
C ASP A 58 -1.48 -4.33 -4.75
N LYS A 59 -0.96 -4.91 -5.85
CA LYS A 59 -0.34 -6.24 -5.81
C LYS A 59 0.89 -6.29 -4.91
N TYR A 60 1.75 -5.26 -4.98
CA TYR A 60 2.95 -5.18 -4.15
C TYR A 60 2.60 -4.99 -2.68
N LEU A 61 1.64 -4.13 -2.37
CA LEU A 61 1.19 -3.91 -1.00
C LEU A 61 0.61 -5.18 -0.38
N LYS A 62 -0.22 -5.91 -1.13
CA LYS A 62 -0.76 -7.21 -0.67
C LYS A 62 0.32 -8.26 -0.48
N ALA A 63 1.28 -8.35 -1.42
CA ALA A 63 2.39 -9.29 -1.32
C ALA A 63 3.26 -8.98 -0.11
N LEU A 64 3.63 -7.72 0.10
CA LEU A 64 4.41 -7.28 1.25
C LEU A 64 3.68 -7.57 2.57
N SER A 65 2.37 -7.26 2.64
CA SER A 65 1.56 -7.56 3.81
C SER A 65 1.53 -9.06 4.12
N CYS A 66 1.39 -9.92 3.11
CA CYS A 66 1.44 -11.37 3.29
C CYS A 66 2.82 -11.85 3.75
N ASP A 67 3.91 -11.31 3.19
CA ASP A 67 5.26 -11.73 3.54
C ASP A 67 5.61 -11.33 4.98
N LEU A 68 5.19 -10.15 5.42
CA LEU A 68 5.37 -9.70 6.79
C LEU A 68 4.60 -10.58 7.78
N LEU A 69 3.33 -10.90 7.49
CA LEU A 69 2.53 -11.75 8.37
C LEU A 69 2.97 -13.23 8.40
N ARG A 70 3.74 -13.68 7.40
CA ARG A 70 4.38 -15.02 7.40
C ARG A 70 5.73 -15.04 8.10
N SER A 71 6.23 -13.90 8.57
CA SER A 71 7.47 -13.89 9.32
C SER A 71 7.31 -14.65 10.64
N SER A 72 8.38 -15.30 11.10
CA SER A 72 8.39 -16.08 12.34
C SER A 72 8.03 -15.27 13.60
N HIS A 73 8.13 -13.94 13.51
CA HIS A 73 7.87 -13.02 14.63
C HIS A 73 6.49 -12.33 14.53
N ALA A 74 5.74 -12.57 13.45
CA ALA A 74 4.46 -11.88 13.22
C ALA A 74 3.45 -12.12 14.34
N ALA A 75 3.33 -13.36 14.81
CA ALA A 75 2.42 -13.73 15.90
C ALA A 75 2.82 -13.05 17.22
N GLU A 76 4.13 -12.94 17.51
CA GLU A 76 4.65 -12.27 18.69
C GLU A 76 4.35 -10.77 18.65
N HIS A 77 4.59 -10.12 17.52
CA HIS A 77 4.30 -8.69 17.33
C HIS A 77 2.80 -8.40 17.38
N LEU A 78 1.95 -9.26 16.83
CA LEU A 78 0.50 -9.10 16.91
C LEU A 78 -0.04 -9.34 18.33
N ALA A 79 0.58 -10.20 19.12
CA ALA A 79 0.25 -10.33 20.53
C ALA A 79 0.73 -9.08 21.30
N GLY A 80 1.97 -8.65 21.03
CA GLY A 80 2.59 -7.49 21.69
C GLY A 80 1.78 -6.22 21.56
N ILE A 81 1.26 -5.91 20.36
CA ILE A 81 0.48 -4.69 20.11
C ILE A 81 -0.85 -4.67 20.88
N ALA A 82 -1.41 -5.83 21.22
CA ALA A 82 -2.63 -5.92 22.00
C ALA A 82 -2.38 -5.58 23.49
N ASP A 83 -1.20 -5.91 23.99
CA ASP A 83 -0.80 -5.64 25.37
C ASP A 83 -0.15 -4.26 25.52
N ASP A 84 0.64 -3.86 24.54
CA ASP A 84 1.35 -2.57 24.49
C ASP A 84 1.12 -1.87 23.14
N PRO A 85 0.18 -0.93 23.05
CA PRO A 85 -0.11 -0.18 21.82
C PRO A 85 1.07 0.67 21.30
N VAL A 86 2.18 0.72 22.03
CA VAL A 86 3.41 1.44 21.63
C VAL A 86 4.36 0.56 20.81
N ASP A 87 4.09 -0.75 20.67
CA ASP A 87 4.90 -1.64 19.83
C ASP A 87 4.81 -1.24 18.35
N ILE A 88 5.94 -0.71 17.85
CA ILE A 88 6.08 -0.18 16.49
C ILE A 88 5.97 -1.30 15.45
N ASP A 89 6.61 -2.43 15.70
CA ASP A 89 6.60 -3.57 14.79
C ASP A 89 5.23 -4.27 14.83
N GLY A 90 4.60 -4.33 16.00
CA GLY A 90 3.23 -4.77 16.16
C GLY A 90 2.25 -3.90 15.35
N ALA A 91 2.42 -2.58 15.39
CA ALA A 91 1.62 -1.64 14.60
C ALA A 91 1.78 -1.85 13.09
N LEU A 92 3.01 -2.11 12.61
CA LEU A 92 3.27 -2.46 11.21
C LEU A 92 2.49 -3.73 10.82
N HIS A 93 2.64 -4.81 11.59
CA HIS A 93 2.00 -6.11 11.31
C HIS A 93 0.47 -6.01 11.38
N PHE A 94 -0.05 -5.25 12.34
CA PHE A 94 -1.50 -5.05 12.47
C PHE A 94 -2.06 -4.24 11.29
N GLY A 95 -1.36 -3.21 10.81
CA GLY A 95 -1.71 -2.51 9.57
C GLY A 95 -1.74 -3.44 8.36
N CYS A 96 -0.78 -4.36 8.25
CA CYS A 96 -0.76 -5.37 7.18
C CYS A 96 -1.97 -6.31 7.25
N LEU A 97 -2.35 -6.75 8.44
CA LEU A 97 -3.53 -7.58 8.68
C LEU A 97 -4.81 -6.86 8.26
N LEU A 98 -5.00 -5.61 8.69
CA LEU A 98 -6.14 -4.78 8.30
C LEU A 98 -6.23 -4.58 6.78
N ASN A 99 -5.10 -4.35 6.11
CA ASN A 99 -5.06 -4.23 4.65
C ASN A 99 -5.54 -5.51 3.95
N LEU A 100 -5.12 -6.68 4.39
CA LEU A 100 -5.58 -7.95 3.85
C LEU A 100 -7.04 -8.25 4.18
N ALA A 101 -7.53 -7.76 5.33
CA ALA A 101 -8.93 -7.84 5.72
C ALA A 101 -9.82 -6.80 5.02
N THR A 102 -9.27 -6.02 4.07
CA THR A 102 -10.00 -4.97 3.32
C THR A 102 -10.49 -3.81 4.18
N LYS A 103 -9.71 -3.43 5.20
CA LYS A 103 -9.92 -2.27 6.05
C LYS A 103 -8.81 -1.23 5.82
N PRO A 104 -8.81 -0.55 4.65
CA PRO A 104 -7.71 0.30 4.22
C PRO A 104 -7.48 1.53 5.10
N GLU A 105 -8.53 2.13 5.64
CA GLU A 105 -8.43 3.31 6.50
C GLU A 105 -7.76 2.96 7.84
N GLY A 106 -8.15 1.85 8.45
CA GLY A 106 -7.51 1.34 9.66
C GLY A 106 -6.04 0.97 9.41
N ALA A 107 -5.75 0.33 8.27
CA ALA A 107 -4.38 0.00 7.90
C ALA A 107 -3.52 1.26 7.74
N GLN A 108 -4.03 2.29 7.07
CA GLN A 108 -3.35 3.56 6.90
C GLN A 108 -2.99 4.19 8.24
N TRP A 109 -3.92 4.22 9.19
CA TRP A 109 -3.71 4.80 10.51
C TRP A 109 -2.54 4.12 11.25
N TRP A 110 -2.54 2.79 11.30
CA TRP A 110 -1.50 2.03 11.97
C TRP A 110 -0.13 2.14 11.30
N TRP A 111 -0.08 2.19 9.98
CA TRP A 111 1.17 2.45 9.27
C TRP A 111 1.68 3.88 9.48
N GLN A 112 0.80 4.89 9.56
CA GLN A 112 1.20 6.26 9.88
C GLN A 112 1.80 6.33 11.29
N TYR A 113 1.20 5.65 12.24
CA TYR A 113 1.75 5.54 13.59
C TYR A 113 3.15 4.90 13.58
N ALA A 114 3.31 3.73 12.96
CA ALA A 114 4.59 3.03 12.90
C ALA A 114 5.66 3.82 12.13
N ALA A 115 5.29 4.45 11.00
CA ALA A 115 6.21 5.28 10.21
C ALA A 115 6.64 6.54 10.98
N GLY A 116 5.72 7.19 11.69
CA GLY A 116 6.02 8.32 12.58
C GLY A 116 6.96 7.96 13.72
N ALA A 117 6.94 6.70 14.17
CA ALA A 117 7.84 6.15 15.16
C ALA A 117 9.18 5.64 14.58
N GLY A 118 9.40 5.80 13.26
CA GLY A 118 10.67 5.49 12.59
C GLY A 118 10.73 4.17 11.85
N ASN A 119 9.60 3.47 11.63
CA ASN A 119 9.59 2.23 10.88
C ASN A 119 9.56 2.51 9.36
N ALA A 120 10.69 2.25 8.68
CA ALA A 120 10.85 2.47 7.24
C ALA A 120 9.91 1.60 6.40
N THR A 121 9.66 0.35 6.82
CA THR A 121 8.76 -0.56 6.11
C THR A 121 7.31 -0.07 6.15
N ALA A 122 6.87 0.51 7.26
CA ALA A 122 5.55 1.13 7.37
C ALA A 122 5.42 2.35 6.45
N ALA A 123 6.46 3.19 6.36
CA ALA A 123 6.50 4.31 5.40
C ALA A 123 6.40 3.80 3.95
N TYR A 124 7.06 2.69 3.63
CA TYR A 124 6.93 2.07 2.31
C TYR A 124 5.54 1.47 2.05
N CYS A 125 4.90 0.88 3.05
CA CYS A 125 3.50 0.46 2.94
C CYS A 125 2.58 1.65 2.61
N LEU A 126 2.80 2.82 3.23
CA LEU A 126 2.07 4.05 2.94
C LEU A 126 2.35 4.57 1.52
N HIS A 127 3.60 4.51 1.06
CA HIS A 127 3.91 4.81 -0.35
C HIS A 127 3.06 3.96 -1.30
N LEU A 128 3.06 2.65 -1.15
CA LEU A 128 2.26 1.75 -1.99
C LEU A 128 0.76 1.98 -1.83
N PHE A 129 0.32 2.31 -0.62
CA PHE A 129 -1.07 2.64 -0.32
C PHE A 129 -1.55 3.87 -1.09
N HIS A 130 -0.77 4.96 -1.07
CA HIS A 130 -1.10 6.18 -1.79
C HIS A 130 -0.94 6.01 -3.31
N MET A 131 0.07 5.24 -3.75
CA MET A 131 0.21 4.87 -5.17
C MET A 131 -1.04 4.18 -5.71
N ARG A 132 -1.60 3.20 -5.01
CA ARG A 132 -2.83 2.51 -5.47
C ARG A 132 -4.06 3.41 -5.53
N ARG A 133 -4.09 4.51 -4.73
CA ARG A 133 -5.16 5.51 -4.73
C ARG A 133 -4.97 6.58 -5.81
N GLY A 134 -3.80 6.66 -6.42
CA GLY A 134 -3.43 7.73 -7.34
C GLY A 134 -2.99 9.02 -6.64
N ASP A 135 -2.78 8.99 -5.33
CA ASP A 135 -2.33 10.13 -4.51
C ASP A 135 -0.80 10.27 -4.64
N LEU A 136 -0.30 10.62 -5.82
CA LEU A 136 1.12 10.55 -6.16
C LEU A 136 2.00 11.46 -5.29
N ARG A 137 1.48 12.62 -4.86
CA ARG A 137 2.21 13.54 -3.97
C ARG A 137 2.50 12.90 -2.61
N ASP A 138 1.48 12.27 -2.03
CA ASP A 138 1.61 11.61 -0.73
C ASP A 138 2.45 10.33 -0.86
N ALA A 139 2.30 9.61 -1.97
CA ALA A 139 3.14 8.47 -2.28
C ALA A 139 4.63 8.84 -2.34
N ASP A 140 4.97 9.95 -3.01
CA ASP A 140 6.34 10.44 -3.11
C ASP A 140 6.89 10.92 -1.75
N HIS A 141 6.06 11.57 -0.94
CA HIS A 141 6.42 11.96 0.43
C HIS A 141 6.82 10.73 1.27
N TRP A 142 5.98 9.70 1.28
CA TRP A 142 6.24 8.50 2.06
C TRP A 142 7.41 7.67 1.54
N MET A 143 7.67 7.70 0.22
CA MET A 143 8.86 7.07 -0.35
C MET A 143 10.15 7.75 0.17
N ARG A 144 10.19 9.08 0.15
CA ARG A 144 11.35 9.81 0.68
C ARG A 144 11.55 9.52 2.15
N GLN A 145 10.48 9.52 2.94
CA GLN A 145 10.57 9.18 4.37
C GLN A 145 11.08 7.75 4.59
N ALA A 146 10.65 6.79 3.81
CA ALA A 146 11.16 5.42 3.90
C ALA A 146 12.66 5.34 3.62
N LEU A 147 13.14 6.06 2.58
CA LEU A 147 14.56 6.13 2.23
C LEU A 147 15.41 6.87 3.27
N ASP A 148 14.86 7.91 3.88
CA ASP A 148 15.55 8.66 4.94
C ASP A 148 15.71 7.83 6.22
N LEU A 149 14.76 6.94 6.50
CA LEU A 149 14.79 6.06 7.67
C LEU A 149 15.70 4.84 7.48
N ASP A 150 15.73 4.27 6.28
CA ASP A 150 16.55 3.10 5.95
C ASP A 150 16.93 3.13 4.46
N ILE A 151 18.20 3.47 4.19
CA ILE A 151 18.75 3.52 2.83
C ILE A 151 18.86 2.12 2.23
N ASP A 152 19.02 1.09 3.05
CA ASP A 152 19.17 -0.30 2.61
C ASP A 152 17.83 -1.03 2.49
N ILE A 153 16.71 -0.31 2.64
CA ILE A 153 15.39 -0.91 2.50
C ILE A 153 15.29 -1.60 1.13
N ASN A 154 15.10 -2.89 1.17
CA ASN A 154 15.09 -3.69 -0.06
C ASN A 154 13.76 -3.57 -0.77
N PHE A 155 13.54 -2.49 -1.52
CA PHE A 155 12.38 -2.30 -2.38
C PHE A 155 12.29 -3.35 -3.51
N ALA A 156 13.33 -4.16 -3.67
CA ALA A 156 13.53 -5.06 -4.81
C ALA A 156 12.91 -6.45 -4.63
N ARG A 157 12.18 -6.72 -3.56
CA ARG A 157 11.29 -7.88 -3.55
C ARG A 157 10.08 -7.62 -4.44
N ARG A 158 10.36 -7.36 -5.73
CA ARG A 158 9.35 -7.52 -6.76
C ARG A 158 8.91 -8.98 -6.69
N PRO A 159 7.65 -9.28 -6.42
CA PRO A 159 7.18 -10.65 -6.49
C PRO A 159 7.39 -11.11 -7.94
N THR A 160 8.45 -11.87 -8.18
CA THR A 160 8.79 -12.45 -9.50
C THR A 160 7.71 -13.39 -10.02
N ARG A 161 6.82 -13.83 -9.13
CA ARG A 161 5.57 -14.52 -9.40
C ARG A 161 4.57 -14.14 -8.32
N TRP A 162 3.65 -13.24 -8.67
CA TRP A 162 2.46 -13.04 -7.86
C TRP A 162 1.62 -14.32 -7.88
N ASN A 163 1.64 -15.03 -6.78
CA ASN A 163 0.67 -16.07 -6.51
C ASN A 163 -0.35 -15.43 -5.57
N PRO A 164 -1.57 -15.09 -6.05
CA PRO A 164 -2.55 -14.46 -5.17
C PRO A 164 -2.78 -15.35 -3.96
N PRO A 165 -2.84 -14.78 -2.73
CA PRO A 165 -3.17 -15.55 -1.55
C PRO A 165 -4.49 -16.30 -1.81
N ARG A 166 -4.53 -17.56 -1.43
CA ARG A 166 -5.73 -18.37 -1.64
C ARG A 166 -6.90 -17.71 -0.91
N THR A 167 -7.98 -17.46 -1.64
CA THR A 167 -9.21 -16.77 -1.20
C THR A 167 -9.81 -17.18 0.16
N PRO A 168 -9.63 -18.41 0.71
CA PRO A 168 -10.17 -18.78 2.02
C PRO A 168 -9.56 -17.97 3.18
N HIS A 169 -8.27 -17.61 3.11
CA HIS A 169 -7.60 -16.88 4.19
C HIS A 169 -8.13 -15.46 4.37
N THR A 170 -8.43 -14.76 3.27
CA THR A 170 -8.96 -13.39 3.31
C THR A 170 -10.34 -13.33 4.01
N ARG A 171 -11.14 -14.38 3.89
CA ARG A 171 -12.45 -14.44 4.55
C ARG A 171 -12.31 -14.60 6.07
N VAL A 172 -11.45 -15.51 6.52
CA VAL A 172 -11.19 -15.74 7.95
C VAL A 172 -10.62 -14.47 8.60
N LEU A 173 -9.66 -13.82 7.93
CA LEU A 173 -9.09 -12.55 8.40
C LEU A 173 -10.15 -11.45 8.50
N ARG A 174 -11.01 -11.34 7.50
CA ARG A 174 -12.10 -10.35 7.51
C ARG A 174 -13.07 -10.58 8.65
N GLU A 175 -13.56 -11.81 8.82
CA GLU A 175 -14.47 -12.17 9.90
C GLU A 175 -13.87 -11.93 11.29
N ALA A 176 -12.56 -12.11 11.43
CA ALA A 176 -11.86 -11.85 12.68
C ALA A 176 -11.70 -10.34 12.94
N VAL A 177 -11.35 -9.55 11.92
CA VAL A 177 -11.22 -8.09 12.01
C VAL A 177 -12.57 -7.44 12.26
N GLU A 178 -13.67 -7.94 11.68
CA GLU A 178 -15.03 -7.44 11.93
C GLU A 178 -15.48 -7.60 13.39
N ARG A 179 -14.83 -8.48 14.16
CA ARG A 179 -15.10 -8.66 15.60
C ARG A 179 -14.29 -7.74 16.50
N LEU A 180 -13.31 -7.03 15.94
CA LEU A 180 -12.51 -6.09 16.70
C LEU A 180 -13.36 -4.89 17.13
N LYS A 181 -13.00 -4.32 18.29
CA LYS A 181 -13.59 -3.07 18.73
C LYS A 181 -13.18 -1.94 17.78
N VAL A 182 -14.16 -1.21 17.25
CA VAL A 182 -13.95 -0.07 16.37
C VAL A 182 -14.35 1.20 17.09
N GLU A 183 -13.51 2.22 17.01
CA GLU A 183 -13.81 3.57 17.50
C GLU A 183 -13.96 4.51 16.29
N GLU A 184 -15.10 5.20 16.21
CA GLU A 184 -15.47 6.02 15.04
C GLU A 184 -15.12 7.51 15.20
N ALA A 185 -14.44 7.90 16.27
CA ALA A 185 -14.23 9.32 16.62
C ALA A 185 -13.44 10.13 15.56
N CYS A 186 -12.52 9.47 14.82
CA CYS A 186 -11.70 10.09 13.76
C CYS A 186 -11.49 9.15 12.54
N GLY A 187 -12.49 8.36 12.18
CA GLY A 187 -12.40 7.29 11.20
C GLY A 187 -12.51 5.92 11.88
N GLU A 188 -12.50 4.85 11.07
CA GLU A 188 -12.56 3.47 11.61
C GLU A 188 -11.23 3.10 12.29
N PHE A 189 -11.10 3.39 13.57
CA PHE A 189 -9.95 2.96 14.37
C PHE A 189 -10.23 1.57 14.97
N HIS A 190 -9.47 0.58 14.51
CA HIS A 190 -9.56 -0.79 15.01
C HIS A 190 -8.59 -0.98 16.17
N HIS A 191 -9.10 -1.47 17.31
CA HIS A 191 -8.27 -1.83 18.46
C HIS A 191 -7.71 -3.23 18.29
N PRO A 192 -6.40 -3.44 18.50
CA PRO A 192 -5.82 -4.77 18.49
C PRO A 192 -6.37 -5.63 19.64
N ASP A 193 -6.48 -6.94 19.42
CA ASP A 193 -6.93 -7.95 20.38
C ASP A 193 -5.90 -9.08 20.43
N GLN A 194 -5.67 -9.68 21.60
CA GLN A 194 -4.73 -10.80 21.80
C GLN A 194 -5.00 -12.01 20.89
N ARG A 195 -6.25 -12.19 20.45
CA ARG A 195 -6.64 -13.26 19.51
C ARG A 195 -6.03 -13.09 18.11
N LEU A 196 -5.46 -11.92 17.80
CA LEU A 196 -4.85 -11.66 16.50
C LEU A 196 -3.60 -12.50 16.25
N ALA A 197 -2.89 -12.92 17.30
CA ALA A 197 -1.74 -13.81 17.18
C ALA A 197 -2.10 -15.15 16.51
N GLU A 198 -3.28 -15.70 16.80
CA GLU A 198 -3.78 -16.94 16.20
C GLU A 198 -4.05 -16.80 14.68
N LEU A 199 -4.23 -15.57 14.20
CA LEU A 199 -4.53 -15.27 12.80
C LEU A 199 -3.27 -15.20 11.94
N ALA A 200 -2.11 -14.89 12.51
CA ALA A 200 -0.85 -14.88 11.79
C ALA A 200 -0.50 -16.28 11.27
N ASP A 201 -0.83 -17.32 12.01
CA ASP A 201 -0.62 -18.72 11.61
C ASP A 201 -1.57 -19.17 10.49
N ALA A 202 -2.64 -18.41 10.23
CA ALA A 202 -3.62 -18.69 9.19
C ALA A 202 -3.30 -18.03 7.83
N CYS A 203 -2.25 -17.19 7.76
CA CYS A 203 -1.75 -16.52 6.54
C CYS A 203 -0.64 -17.31 5.87
#